data_b5232b7b1c8679d7f061d275d243783f
#
_entry.id   b5232b7b1c8679d7f061d275d243783f
#
_cell.length_a   1.000
_cell.length_b   1.000
_cell.length_c   1.000
_cell.angle_alpha   90.00
_cell.angle_beta   90.00
_cell.angle_gamma   90.00
#
_symmetry.space_group_name_H-M   'P 1'
#
loop_
_entity.id
_entity.type
_entity.pdbx_description
1 polymer ?
#
loop_
_entity_poly.entity_id
_entity_poly.type
_entity_poly.pdbx_seq_one_letter_code
_entity_poly.pdbx_strand_id
1 'polypeptide(L)'
;MDTEGLFAPETVAEAREQYADLQAAAGTVVREVGRAMELDGEEYDRLVTDDVIATGHDALFASLLEVRVGTHEEFEAFCTERDATVVQTGSEHVEGVVWHAPAFADRIVATTFADAREAAVGTLRRQAFGQLYRDVLGEREGTHQGGKTTDEPAVEGE
;
A
#
# COMPACT_ATOMS: atom_id res chain seq x y z
N MET A 1 -0.09 22.75 1.15
CA MET A 1 -0.33 21.30 1.04
C MET A 1 0.10 20.80 -0.34
N ASP A 2 0.94 19.78 -0.33
CA ASP A 2 1.46 19.18 -1.57
C ASP A 2 0.85 17.81 -1.79
N THR A 3 0.80 17.38 -3.05
CA THR A 3 0.31 16.06 -3.41
C THR A 3 1.38 15.34 -4.21
N GLU A 4 1.68 14.08 -3.86
CA GLU A 4 2.68 13.27 -4.54
C GLU A 4 2.14 11.88 -4.80
N GLY A 5 2.48 11.29 -5.94
CA GLY A 5 2.10 9.93 -6.26
C GLY A 5 0.98 9.85 -7.27
N LEU A 6 0.57 8.64 -7.57
CA LEU A 6 -0.35 8.36 -8.66
C LEU A 6 -1.70 7.79 -8.24
N PHE A 7 -1.73 6.90 -7.24
CA PHE A 7 -2.91 6.10 -6.98
C PHE A 7 -3.71 6.55 -5.76
N ALA A 8 -4.98 6.87 -5.98
CA ALA A 8 -5.95 7.11 -4.93
C ALA A 8 -7.29 6.55 -5.42
N PRO A 9 -7.42 5.22 -5.47
CA PRO A 9 -8.59 4.62 -6.12
C PRO A 9 -9.89 4.97 -5.43
N GLU A 10 -10.94 5.12 -6.23
CA GLU A 10 -12.25 5.49 -5.74
C GLU A 10 -13.09 4.26 -5.36
N THR A 11 -12.72 3.10 -5.90
CA THR A 11 -13.42 1.85 -5.61
C THR A 11 -12.43 0.72 -5.39
N VAL A 12 -12.89 -0.35 -4.75
CA VAL A 12 -12.06 -1.53 -4.58
C VAL A 12 -11.70 -2.13 -5.93
N ALA A 13 -12.63 -2.11 -6.88
CA ALA A 13 -12.35 -2.63 -8.22
C ALA A 13 -11.22 -1.85 -8.89
N GLU A 14 -11.23 -0.53 -8.75
CA GLU A 14 -10.17 0.30 -9.30
C GLU A 14 -8.83 0.00 -8.63
N ALA A 15 -8.84 -0.18 -7.31
CA ALA A 15 -7.62 -0.52 -6.58
C ALA A 15 -7.01 -1.81 -7.11
N ARG A 16 -7.86 -2.83 -7.32
CA ARG A 16 -7.39 -4.11 -7.84
C ARG A 16 -6.86 -4.00 -9.25
N GLU A 17 -7.49 -3.18 -10.07
CA GLU A 17 -7.06 -2.97 -11.45
C GLU A 17 -5.70 -2.27 -11.49
N GLN A 18 -5.52 -1.22 -10.68
CA GLN A 18 -4.26 -0.50 -10.61
C GLN A 18 -3.13 -1.41 -10.13
N TYR A 19 -3.43 -2.24 -9.15
CA TYR A 19 -2.45 -3.20 -8.63
C TYR A 19 -2.08 -4.22 -9.71
N ALA A 20 -3.08 -4.78 -10.39
CA ALA A 20 -2.84 -5.79 -11.41
C ALA A 20 -2.00 -5.25 -12.56
N ASP A 21 -2.19 -3.98 -12.92
CA ASP A 21 -1.46 -3.37 -14.01
C ASP A 21 0.05 -3.28 -13.74
N LEU A 22 0.47 -3.35 -12.48
CA LEU A 22 1.89 -3.27 -12.13
C LEU A 22 2.58 -4.63 -12.05
N GLN A 23 1.85 -5.72 -12.21
CA GLN A 23 2.41 -7.04 -11.98
C GLN A 23 3.60 -7.33 -12.90
N ALA A 24 3.45 -7.06 -14.18
CA ALA A 24 4.53 -7.32 -15.14
C ALA A 24 5.74 -6.44 -14.86
N ALA A 25 5.49 -5.16 -14.54
CA ALA A 25 6.58 -4.23 -14.24
C ALA A 25 7.34 -4.68 -12.99
N ALA A 26 6.63 -5.17 -11.97
CA ALA A 26 7.27 -5.63 -10.75
C ALA A 26 8.21 -6.80 -11.03
N GLY A 27 7.76 -7.76 -11.85
CA GLY A 27 8.61 -8.87 -12.23
C GLY A 27 9.85 -8.41 -12.96
N THR A 28 9.69 -7.46 -13.88
CA THR A 28 10.81 -6.90 -14.61
C THR A 28 11.81 -6.23 -13.67
N VAL A 29 11.32 -5.43 -12.73
CA VAL A 29 12.21 -4.74 -11.77
C VAL A 29 13.02 -5.74 -10.95
N VAL A 30 12.37 -6.78 -10.43
CA VAL A 30 13.06 -7.78 -9.61
C VAL A 30 14.15 -8.48 -10.43
N ARG A 31 13.83 -8.84 -11.67
CA ARG A 31 14.80 -9.51 -12.53
C ARG A 31 15.99 -8.62 -12.88
N GLU A 32 15.71 -7.33 -13.14
CA GLU A 32 16.78 -6.39 -13.46
C GLU A 32 17.68 -6.14 -12.24
N VAL A 33 17.11 -6.12 -11.04
CA VAL A 33 17.93 -6.02 -9.83
C VAL A 33 18.86 -7.22 -9.73
N GLY A 34 18.32 -8.43 -9.99
CA GLY A 34 19.13 -9.64 -9.96
C GLY A 34 20.28 -9.59 -10.96
N ARG A 35 20.02 -9.10 -12.17
CA ARG A 35 21.07 -8.95 -13.17
C ARG A 35 22.11 -7.92 -12.77
N ALA A 36 21.65 -6.79 -12.21
CA ALA A 36 22.56 -5.72 -11.80
C ALA A 36 23.48 -6.16 -10.69
N MET A 37 23.06 -7.12 -9.87
CA MET A 37 23.88 -7.65 -8.78
C MET A 37 24.94 -8.65 -9.28
N GLU A 38 24.89 -9.00 -10.55
CA GLU A 38 25.87 -9.90 -11.18
C GLU A 38 25.91 -11.26 -10.47
N LEU A 39 24.74 -11.78 -10.14
CA LEU A 39 24.62 -13.06 -9.47
C LEU A 39 24.89 -14.20 -10.48
N ASP A 40 25.44 -15.33 -10.00
CA ASP A 40 25.52 -16.49 -10.85
C ASP A 40 24.12 -17.14 -10.97
N GLY A 41 24.00 -18.16 -11.82
CA GLY A 41 22.69 -18.75 -12.13
C GLY A 41 21.98 -19.28 -10.89
N GLU A 42 22.72 -19.90 -9.98
CA GLU A 42 22.13 -20.46 -8.78
C GLU A 42 21.66 -19.36 -7.83
N GLU A 43 22.47 -18.31 -7.67
CA GLU A 43 22.11 -17.19 -6.83
C GLU A 43 20.91 -16.44 -7.39
N TYR A 44 20.88 -16.28 -8.74
CA TYR A 44 19.77 -15.63 -9.40
C TYR A 44 18.47 -16.38 -9.13
N ASP A 45 18.51 -17.71 -9.26
CA ASP A 45 17.32 -18.54 -9.02
C ASP A 45 16.83 -18.45 -7.59
N ARG A 46 17.75 -18.27 -6.64
CA ARG A 46 17.36 -18.11 -5.23
C ARG A 46 16.76 -16.74 -4.95
N LEU A 47 17.22 -15.71 -5.66
CA LEU A 47 16.71 -14.36 -5.47
C LEU A 47 15.38 -14.14 -6.20
N VAL A 48 15.30 -14.57 -7.45
CA VAL A 48 14.13 -14.25 -8.30
C VAL A 48 13.10 -15.35 -8.15
N THR A 49 12.40 -15.34 -7.03
CA THR A 49 11.33 -16.29 -6.73
C THR A 49 9.99 -15.60 -6.84
N ASP A 50 8.92 -16.39 -6.91
CA ASP A 50 7.57 -15.83 -6.93
C ASP A 50 7.29 -14.99 -5.69
N ASP A 51 7.80 -15.41 -4.52
CA ASP A 51 7.60 -14.65 -3.29
C ASP A 51 8.30 -13.30 -3.33
N VAL A 52 9.52 -13.25 -3.86
CA VAL A 52 10.25 -11.99 -3.97
C VAL A 52 9.57 -11.07 -4.96
N ILE A 53 9.10 -11.62 -6.09
CA ILE A 53 8.37 -10.83 -7.08
C ILE A 53 7.09 -10.27 -6.46
N ALA A 54 6.37 -11.08 -5.69
CA ALA A 54 5.15 -10.62 -5.02
C ALA A 54 5.44 -9.50 -4.04
N THR A 55 6.53 -9.63 -3.27
CA THR A 55 6.95 -8.57 -2.35
C THR A 55 7.30 -7.29 -3.11
N GLY A 56 8.01 -7.43 -4.22
CA GLY A 56 8.34 -6.29 -5.07
C GLY A 56 7.10 -5.64 -5.68
N HIS A 57 6.12 -6.45 -6.03
CA HIS A 57 4.85 -5.97 -6.56
C HIS A 57 4.13 -5.08 -5.52
N ASP A 58 4.03 -5.59 -4.28
CA ASP A 58 3.41 -4.83 -3.21
C ASP A 58 4.16 -3.52 -2.94
N ALA A 59 5.48 -3.60 -2.90
CA ALA A 59 6.30 -2.42 -2.62
C ALA A 59 6.18 -1.38 -3.73
N LEU A 60 6.16 -1.82 -4.98
CA LEU A 60 6.02 -0.91 -6.10
C LEU A 60 4.67 -0.20 -6.06
N PHE A 61 3.60 -0.96 -5.84
CA PHE A 61 2.27 -0.36 -5.75
C PHE A 61 2.22 0.65 -4.60
N ALA A 62 2.71 0.25 -3.41
CA ALA A 62 2.70 1.15 -2.26
C ALA A 62 3.47 2.43 -2.54
N SER A 63 4.61 2.32 -3.23
CA SER A 63 5.45 3.49 -3.49
C SER A 63 4.79 4.50 -4.41
N LEU A 64 3.73 4.12 -5.11
CA LEU A 64 3.02 4.99 -6.04
C LEU A 64 1.71 5.51 -5.50
N LEU A 65 1.36 5.19 -4.25
CA LEU A 65 0.14 5.71 -3.64
C LEU A 65 0.21 7.23 -3.52
N GLU A 66 -0.89 7.89 -3.86
CA GLU A 66 -0.97 9.34 -3.75
C GLU A 66 -1.05 9.73 -2.28
N VAL A 67 -0.18 10.65 -1.88
CA VAL A 67 -0.17 11.15 -0.52
C VAL A 67 -0.25 12.67 -0.54
N ARG A 68 -0.77 13.23 0.54
CA ARG A 68 -0.79 14.67 0.73
C ARG A 68 0.12 15.00 1.90
N VAL A 69 0.81 16.12 1.78
CA VAL A 69 1.78 16.55 2.79
C VAL A 69 1.44 17.98 3.16
N GLY A 70 1.28 18.25 4.45
CA GLY A 70 0.92 19.58 4.89
C GLY A 70 1.14 19.75 6.38
N THR A 71 0.52 20.79 6.94
CA THR A 71 0.58 21.07 8.37
C THR A 71 -0.57 20.37 9.09
N HIS A 72 -0.51 20.35 10.42
CA HIS A 72 -1.64 19.82 11.21
C HIS A 72 -2.92 20.56 10.88
N GLU A 73 -2.83 21.88 10.71
CA GLU A 73 -3.99 22.68 10.41
C GLU A 73 -4.61 22.28 9.07
N GLU A 74 -3.76 22.08 8.09
CA GLU A 74 -4.22 21.64 6.77
C GLU A 74 -4.83 20.26 6.83
N PHE A 75 -4.22 19.37 7.61
CA PHE A 75 -4.75 18.02 7.78
C PHE A 75 -6.11 18.04 8.46
N GLU A 76 -6.26 18.85 9.51
CA GLU A 76 -7.53 18.95 10.21
C GLU A 76 -8.63 19.49 9.31
N ALA A 77 -8.29 20.48 8.48
CA ALA A 77 -9.26 21.03 7.53
C ALA A 77 -9.69 19.96 6.53
N PHE A 78 -8.74 19.15 6.06
CA PHE A 78 -9.03 18.05 5.17
C PHE A 78 -9.98 17.05 5.83
N CYS A 79 -9.70 16.67 7.06
CA CYS A 79 -10.49 15.68 7.77
C CYS A 79 -11.91 16.18 8.05
N THR A 80 -12.07 17.48 8.24
CA THR A 80 -13.39 18.07 8.50
C THR A 80 -14.32 17.85 7.31
N GLU A 81 -13.78 17.80 6.12
CA GLU A 81 -14.57 17.61 4.90
C GLU A 81 -14.76 16.14 4.53
N ARG A 82 -14.10 15.24 5.26
CA ARG A 82 -14.19 13.81 4.98
C ARG A 82 -14.78 13.11 6.19
N ASP A 83 -15.82 12.34 5.98
CA ASP A 83 -16.44 11.58 7.06
C ASP A 83 -15.78 10.21 7.13
N ALA A 84 -14.60 10.16 7.71
CA ALA A 84 -13.78 8.95 7.74
C ALA A 84 -13.04 8.84 9.07
N THR A 85 -12.71 7.61 9.45
CA THR A 85 -11.92 7.35 10.65
C THR A 85 -10.45 7.62 10.34
N VAL A 86 -9.78 8.32 11.26
CA VAL A 86 -8.36 8.64 11.09
C VAL A 86 -7.51 7.65 11.89
N VAL A 87 -6.53 7.05 11.21
CA VAL A 87 -5.53 6.20 11.84
C VAL A 87 -4.20 6.96 11.75
N GLN A 88 -3.78 7.54 12.86
CA GLN A 88 -2.61 8.42 12.87
C GLN A 88 -1.53 7.89 13.78
N THR A 89 -0.28 7.97 13.30
CA THR A 89 0.90 7.61 14.10
C THR A 89 1.83 8.82 14.17
N GLY A 90 2.80 8.75 15.07
CA GLY A 90 3.78 9.83 15.25
C GLY A 90 3.38 10.79 16.35
N SER A 91 4.22 11.81 16.54
CA SER A 91 4.04 12.78 17.62
C SER A 91 3.11 13.90 17.19
N GLU A 92 2.24 14.33 18.11
CA GLU A 92 1.38 15.49 17.86
C GLU A 92 2.13 16.81 17.99
N HIS A 93 3.36 16.75 18.48
CA HIS A 93 4.14 17.96 18.76
C HIS A 93 4.97 18.44 17.58
N VAL A 94 4.92 17.73 16.44
CA VAL A 94 5.66 18.13 15.26
C VAL A 94 4.68 18.68 14.22
N GLU A 95 5.20 19.53 13.35
CA GLU A 95 4.34 20.33 12.49
C GLU A 95 3.82 19.58 11.25
N GLY A 96 4.61 18.69 10.68
CA GLY A 96 4.26 18.08 9.41
C GLY A 96 3.37 16.86 9.54
N VAL A 97 2.49 16.69 8.58
CA VAL A 97 1.64 15.50 8.48
C VAL A 97 1.62 15.05 7.03
N VAL A 98 1.71 13.74 6.83
CA VAL A 98 1.50 13.15 5.51
C VAL A 98 0.37 12.13 5.64
N TRP A 99 -0.54 12.10 4.65
CA TRP A 99 -1.70 11.21 4.75
C TRP A 99 -2.13 10.68 3.39
N HIS A 100 -2.86 9.55 3.43
CA HIS A 100 -3.43 8.92 2.25
C HIS A 100 -4.91 8.65 2.54
N ALA A 101 -5.77 9.11 1.66
CA ALA A 101 -7.22 9.06 1.88
C ALA A 101 -7.96 8.69 0.60
N PRO A 102 -7.87 7.41 0.17
CA PRO A 102 -8.55 7.00 -1.06
C PRO A 102 -10.06 6.92 -0.82
N ALA A 103 -10.82 7.29 -1.84
CA ALA A 103 -12.28 7.39 -1.67
C ALA A 103 -12.94 6.05 -1.37
N PHE A 104 -12.33 4.93 -1.78
CA PHE A 104 -12.94 3.62 -1.55
C PHE A 104 -12.97 3.21 -0.08
N ALA A 105 -12.11 3.83 0.74
CA ALA A 105 -11.97 3.45 2.14
C ALA A 105 -12.57 4.52 3.04
N ASP A 106 -13.15 4.09 4.14
CA ASP A 106 -13.70 5.01 5.14
C ASP A 106 -12.65 5.36 6.18
N ARG A 107 -11.39 5.27 5.81
CA ARG A 107 -10.27 5.55 6.73
C ARG A 107 -9.23 6.41 6.04
N ILE A 108 -8.63 7.29 6.83
CA ILE A 108 -7.50 8.11 6.42
C ILE A 108 -6.33 7.64 7.24
N VAL A 109 -5.23 7.28 6.58
CA VAL A 109 -4.02 6.87 7.27
C VAL A 109 -3.05 8.05 7.24
N ALA A 110 -2.53 8.43 8.40
CA ALA A 110 -1.67 9.61 8.52
C ALA A 110 -0.49 9.33 9.43
N THR A 111 0.62 10.02 9.20
CA THR A 111 1.75 10.01 10.12
C THR A 111 2.35 11.41 10.16
N THR A 112 2.98 11.73 11.28
CA THR A 112 3.54 13.06 11.48
C THR A 112 5.04 13.02 11.30
N PHE A 113 5.63 14.19 11.04
CA PHE A 113 7.10 14.28 10.90
C PHE A 113 7.56 15.70 11.25
N ALA A 114 8.82 15.80 11.66
CA ALA A 114 9.44 17.10 11.92
C ALA A 114 10.23 17.56 10.69
N ASP A 115 11.28 16.84 10.34
CA ASP A 115 12.19 17.24 9.26
C ASP A 115 12.29 16.23 8.14
N ALA A 116 12.13 14.96 8.43
CA ALA A 116 12.41 13.89 7.48
C ALA A 116 11.18 13.60 6.61
N ARG A 117 10.84 14.56 5.76
CA ARG A 117 9.63 14.46 4.93
C ARG A 117 9.61 13.21 4.05
N GLU A 118 10.72 12.94 3.36
CA GLU A 118 10.75 11.81 2.43
C GLU A 118 10.63 10.48 3.15
N ALA A 119 11.25 10.37 4.31
CA ALA A 119 11.15 9.16 5.11
C ALA A 119 9.71 8.96 5.60
N ALA A 120 9.06 10.05 5.97
CA ALA A 120 7.67 10.01 6.43
C ALA A 120 6.74 9.58 5.30
N VAL A 121 6.97 10.08 4.09
CA VAL A 121 6.17 9.68 2.93
C VAL A 121 6.30 8.17 2.69
N GLY A 122 7.53 7.66 2.72
CA GLY A 122 7.75 6.22 2.53
C GLY A 122 7.09 5.39 3.62
N THR A 123 7.23 5.83 4.87
CA THR A 123 6.61 5.14 6.00
C THR A 123 5.09 5.14 5.87
N LEU A 124 4.53 6.31 5.54
CA LEU A 124 3.08 6.44 5.39
C LEU A 124 2.55 5.52 4.29
N ARG A 125 3.25 5.46 3.17
CA ARG A 125 2.82 4.60 2.07
C ARG A 125 2.79 3.13 2.47
N ARG A 126 3.79 2.67 3.23
CA ARG A 126 3.79 1.29 3.72
C ARG A 126 2.65 1.05 4.71
N GLN A 127 2.41 2.01 5.61
CA GLN A 127 1.32 1.90 6.58
C GLN A 127 -0.03 1.89 5.87
N ALA A 128 -0.21 2.78 4.89
CA ALA A 128 -1.46 2.85 4.14
C ALA A 128 -1.71 1.55 3.39
N PHE A 129 -0.68 0.99 2.77
CA PHE A 129 -0.83 -0.28 2.09
C PHE A 129 -1.30 -1.37 3.05
N GLY A 130 -0.66 -1.48 4.20
CA GLY A 130 -1.04 -2.49 5.20
C GLY A 130 -2.43 -2.27 5.77
N GLN A 131 -2.80 -1.01 6.02
CA GLN A 131 -4.07 -0.71 6.65
C GLN A 131 -5.26 -0.76 5.69
N LEU A 132 -5.07 -0.38 4.43
CA LEU A 132 -6.18 -0.17 3.52
C LEU A 132 -6.22 -1.14 2.35
N TYR A 133 -5.09 -1.66 1.93
CA TYR A 133 -5.02 -2.43 0.67
C TYR A 133 -4.78 -3.90 0.85
N ARG A 134 -4.04 -4.29 1.86
CA ARG A 134 -3.64 -5.69 1.99
C ARG A 134 -4.82 -6.64 1.99
N ASP A 135 -5.87 -6.28 2.73
CA ASP A 135 -7.06 -7.15 2.82
C ASP A 135 -7.80 -7.22 1.49
N VAL A 136 -8.03 -6.09 0.84
CA VAL A 136 -8.82 -6.08 -0.39
C VAL A 136 -8.06 -6.68 -1.57
N LEU A 137 -6.73 -6.56 -1.58
CA LEU A 137 -5.93 -7.15 -2.64
C LEU A 137 -5.63 -8.62 -2.36
N GLY A 138 -5.43 -8.96 -1.08
CA GLY A 138 -5.15 -10.33 -0.68
C GLY A 138 -6.34 -11.25 -0.84
N GLU A 139 -7.54 -10.76 -0.63
CA GLU A 139 -8.75 -11.57 -0.78
C GLU A 139 -8.83 -12.23 -2.15
N ARG A 140 -8.34 -11.54 -3.16
CA ARG A 140 -8.36 -12.05 -4.50
C ARG A 140 -7.55 -13.32 -4.63
N GLU A 141 -6.50 -13.44 -3.81
CA GLU A 141 -5.62 -14.61 -3.83
C GLU A 141 -6.10 -15.72 -2.94
N GLY A 142 -6.81 -15.34 -1.91
CA GLY A 142 -7.21 -16.29 -0.89
C GLY A 142 -8.30 -17.22 -1.33
N THR A 143 -8.78 -17.04 -2.26
CA THR A 143 -9.79 -17.87 -2.67
C THR A 143 -9.48 -19.35 -2.81
N HIS A 144 -8.90 -18.82 -2.10
CA HIS A 144 -8.46 -19.28 -1.84
C HIS A 144 -8.59 -19.76 -1.03
N GLN A 145 -8.85 -19.93 -0.76
CA GLN A 145 -8.77 -20.11 -0.03
C GLN A 145 -9.30 -20.19 0.46
N GLY A 146 -9.70 -20.24 0.40
CA GLY A 146 -10.11 -20.01 0.91
C GLY A 146 -10.68 -20.26 1.26
N GLY A 147 -11.02 -20.44 1.17
CA GLY A 147 -11.52 -20.21 1.57
C GLY A 147 -12.00 -20.58 2.08
N LYS A 148 -12.30 -20.68 2.21
CA LYS A 148 -12.71 -20.66 2.62
C LYS A 148 -13.21 -21.05 2.89
N THR A 149 -13.29 -21.26 2.88
CA THR A 149 -13.78 -21.29 3.12
C THR A 149 -14.38 -21.71 3.30
N THR A 150 -14.49 -21.84 3.46
CA THR A 150 -15.02 -21.88 3.67
C THR A 150 -15.47 -22.40 3.93
N ASP A 151 -15.57 -22.53 4.06
CA ASP A 151 -15.99 -22.70 4.31
C ASP A 151 -16.48 -23.17 4.64
N GLU A 152 -16.58 -23.31 4.76
CA GLU A 152 -17.06 -23.46 5.01
C GLU A 152 -17.61 -23.92 5.11
N PRO A 153 -17.72 -24.13 5.28
CA PRO A 153 -18.36 -24.47 5.43
C PRO A 153 -19.15 -24.95 5.58
N ALA A 154 -19.20 -24.89 5.74
CA ALA A 154 -19.80 -24.95 5.85
C ALA A 154 -20.38 -25.55 6.00
N VAL A 155 -20.30 -25.67 6.18
CA VAL A 155 -20.66 -25.82 6.38
C VAL A 155 -21.22 -26.37 6.60
N GLU A 156 -21.14 -26.37 6.86
CA GLU A 156 -21.49 -26.56 7.09
C GLU A 156 -22.25 -26.86 7.23
N GLY A 157 -22.39 -27.04 7.33
CA GLY A 157 -22.96 -27.03 7.50
C GLY A 157 -23.70 -27.59 7.69
N GLU A 158 -23.70 -27.61 8.00
CA GLU A 158 -24.09 -27.71 8.07
C GLU A 158 -24.51 -27.95 8.17
#